data_ceee49ac1debf187d43a712df6f59be0
#
_entry.id   ceee49ac1debf187d43a712df6f59be0
#
_cell.length_a   1.000
_cell.length_b   1.000
_cell.length_c   1.000
_cell.angle_alpha   90.00
_cell.angle_beta   90.00
_cell.angle_gamma   90.00
#
_symmetry.space_group_name_H-M   'P 1'
#
loop_
_entity.id
_entity.type
_entity.pdbx_description
1 polymer ?
#
loop_
_entity_poly.entity_id
_entity_poly.type
_entity_poly.pdbx_seq_one_letter_code
_entity_poly.pdbx_strand_id
1 'polypeptide(L)'
;MLVFVTGASGFVGSQVVRRLLEKGHSVLALARSDVSAQKLEAQGIQVHRGNIEEPESLRSAVERADGVIHCAFNHENMATRFAQSAAEDLAATKFIGELLKGSNKPFIITHGLLVAKSGIELLETDAGESTGFAAIRAPSDRVMEELAHQCVRSMVVRLPPSVHGEGDKGFVPALIGIAKQKGVAAYVGDGSSHWAGVNVKDAAAAYVAALEKAPAGSRIHVVNSFTSMKEMAELIGRKTGLPVASIPSEKAGEHFGFFGHLVQIDLNISTTLTKKWTQWEPENGTLLEDMEKFYF
;
A
#
# COMPACT_ATOMS: atom_id res chain seq x y z
N MET A 1 20.18 2.51 -12.04
CA MET A 1 19.32 1.50 -12.69
C MET A 1 18.17 2.21 -13.36
N LEU A 2 17.66 1.68 -14.46
CA LEU A 2 16.36 2.07 -15.02
C LEU A 2 15.25 1.24 -14.34
N VAL A 3 14.36 1.90 -13.58
CA VAL A 3 13.30 1.22 -12.85
C VAL A 3 11.96 1.49 -13.53
N PHE A 4 11.26 0.41 -13.93
CA PHE A 4 9.90 0.52 -14.44
C PHE A 4 8.91 0.60 -13.26
N VAL A 5 8.12 1.67 -13.21
CA VAL A 5 7.17 1.92 -12.11
C VAL A 5 5.76 1.98 -12.65
N THR A 6 4.91 1.05 -12.23
CA THR A 6 3.46 1.15 -12.47
C THR A 6 2.81 1.95 -11.35
N GLY A 7 1.69 2.61 -11.62
CA GLY A 7 1.03 3.47 -10.63
C GLY A 7 1.82 4.74 -10.28
N ALA A 8 2.79 5.14 -11.10
CA ALA A 8 3.71 6.25 -10.90
C ALA A 8 3.04 7.61 -10.64
N SER A 9 1.83 7.83 -11.13
CA SER A 9 1.06 9.08 -10.92
C SER A 9 0.17 9.04 -9.68
N GLY A 10 0.10 7.88 -8.99
CA GLY A 10 -0.71 7.69 -7.78
C GLY A 10 -0.06 8.26 -6.52
N PHE A 11 -0.77 8.19 -5.39
CA PHE A 11 -0.32 8.75 -4.10
C PHE A 11 1.03 8.15 -3.65
N VAL A 12 1.12 6.84 -3.53
CA VAL A 12 2.38 6.15 -3.16
C VAL A 12 3.38 6.18 -4.31
N GLY A 13 2.97 5.80 -5.52
CA GLY A 13 3.87 5.68 -6.66
C GLY A 13 4.59 6.97 -7.03
N SER A 14 3.96 8.15 -6.88
CA SER A 14 4.61 9.43 -7.14
C SER A 14 5.75 9.73 -6.15
N GLN A 15 5.62 9.34 -4.90
CA GLN A 15 6.69 9.46 -3.91
C GLN A 15 7.79 8.41 -4.14
N VAL A 16 7.45 7.20 -4.59
CA VAL A 16 8.43 6.18 -5.00
C VAL A 16 9.26 6.69 -6.17
N VAL A 17 8.63 7.26 -7.20
CA VAL A 17 9.32 7.88 -8.35
C VAL A 17 10.27 8.98 -7.88
N ARG A 18 9.79 9.90 -7.05
CA ARG A 18 10.61 10.96 -6.49
C ARG A 18 11.82 10.40 -5.75
N ARG A 19 11.60 9.42 -4.87
CA ARG A 19 12.67 8.82 -4.06
C ARG A 19 13.69 8.08 -4.91
N LEU A 20 13.27 7.39 -5.98
CA LEU A 20 14.16 6.76 -6.96
C LEU A 20 15.08 7.78 -7.62
N LEU A 21 14.53 8.91 -8.08
CA LEU A 21 15.29 9.98 -8.72
C LEU A 21 16.30 10.62 -7.74
N GLU A 22 15.89 10.87 -6.49
CA GLU A 22 16.77 11.36 -5.41
C GLU A 22 17.97 10.41 -5.14
N LYS A 23 17.76 9.09 -5.33
CA LYS A 23 18.80 8.06 -5.18
C LYS A 23 19.62 7.83 -6.46
N GLY A 24 19.41 8.62 -7.51
CA GLY A 24 20.15 8.54 -8.76
C GLY A 24 19.71 7.40 -9.69
N HIS A 25 18.53 6.83 -9.48
CA HIS A 25 17.92 5.90 -10.43
C HIS A 25 17.24 6.66 -11.57
N SER A 26 17.15 6.04 -12.74
CA SER A 26 16.28 6.49 -13.83
C SER A 26 14.94 5.81 -13.73
N VAL A 27 13.86 6.51 -14.08
CA VAL A 27 12.50 5.98 -14.00
C VAL A 27 11.85 5.92 -15.37
N LEU A 28 11.24 4.78 -15.69
CA LEU A 28 10.28 4.60 -16.76
C LEU A 28 8.91 4.40 -16.13
N ALA A 29 8.01 5.37 -16.29
CA ALA A 29 6.72 5.38 -15.61
C ALA A 29 5.60 4.86 -16.52
N LEU A 30 4.75 3.96 -16.01
CA LEU A 30 3.54 3.54 -16.73
C LEU A 30 2.48 4.65 -16.65
N ALA A 31 1.92 5.03 -17.80
CA ALA A 31 0.78 5.92 -17.89
C ALA A 31 -0.36 5.31 -18.72
N ARG A 32 -1.54 5.15 -18.10
CA ARG A 32 -2.76 4.64 -18.75
C ARG A 32 -3.48 5.72 -19.59
N SER A 33 -3.44 6.96 -19.16
CA SER A 33 -4.15 8.08 -19.80
C SER A 33 -3.20 9.18 -20.24
N ASP A 34 -3.64 10.02 -21.19
CA ASP A 34 -2.88 11.19 -21.64
C ASP A 34 -2.63 12.18 -20.50
N VAL A 35 -3.60 12.37 -19.62
CA VAL A 35 -3.46 13.24 -18.44
C VAL A 35 -2.33 12.75 -17.52
N SER A 36 -2.25 11.45 -17.26
CA SER A 36 -1.17 10.90 -16.42
C SER A 36 0.18 10.98 -17.13
N ALA A 37 0.23 10.74 -18.44
CA ALA A 37 1.45 10.87 -19.23
C ALA A 37 2.00 12.31 -19.21
N GLN A 38 1.17 13.28 -19.55
CA GLN A 38 1.55 14.71 -19.54
C GLN A 38 2.06 15.17 -18.15
N LYS A 39 1.38 14.72 -17.07
CA LYS A 39 1.81 15.03 -15.71
C LYS A 39 3.21 14.51 -15.39
N LEU A 40 3.54 13.31 -15.85
CA LEU A 40 4.85 12.68 -15.62
C LEU A 40 5.93 13.30 -16.52
N GLU A 41 5.62 13.51 -17.80
CA GLU A 41 6.52 14.15 -18.78
C GLU A 41 6.88 15.58 -18.37
N ALA A 42 5.91 16.34 -17.83
CA ALA A 42 6.16 17.68 -17.30
C ALA A 42 7.15 17.70 -16.12
N GLN A 43 7.38 16.56 -15.46
CA GLN A 43 8.39 16.37 -14.42
C GLN A 43 9.71 15.79 -14.96
N GLY A 44 9.86 15.68 -16.29
CA GLY A 44 11.04 15.09 -16.93
C GLY A 44 11.12 13.57 -16.83
N ILE A 45 10.05 12.88 -16.47
CA ILE A 45 10.02 11.43 -16.30
C ILE A 45 9.73 10.77 -17.65
N GLN A 46 10.50 9.73 -18.00
CA GLN A 46 10.20 8.92 -19.19
C GLN A 46 8.90 8.15 -18.98
N VAL A 47 8.04 8.18 -20.00
CA VAL A 47 6.73 7.54 -19.95
C VAL A 47 6.65 6.37 -20.92
N HIS A 48 6.07 5.27 -20.45
CA HIS A 48 5.60 4.14 -21.24
C HIS A 48 4.07 4.12 -21.23
N ARG A 49 3.46 4.02 -22.43
CA ARG A 49 2.00 3.93 -22.57
C ARG A 49 1.55 2.49 -22.46
N GLY A 50 0.62 2.21 -21.56
CA GLY A 50 0.09 0.88 -21.33
C GLY A 50 -0.90 0.82 -20.17
N ASN A 51 -1.46 -0.36 -19.93
CA ASN A 51 -2.45 -0.61 -18.91
C ASN A 51 -2.20 -1.98 -18.24
N ILE A 52 -2.31 -2.06 -16.91
CA ILE A 52 -2.17 -3.33 -16.17
C ILE A 52 -3.30 -4.33 -16.51
N GLU A 53 -4.44 -3.83 -16.97
CA GLU A 53 -5.56 -4.65 -17.46
C GLU A 53 -5.24 -5.31 -18.82
N GLU A 54 -4.19 -4.84 -19.50
CA GLU A 54 -3.66 -5.35 -20.76
C GLU A 54 -2.17 -5.70 -20.59
N PRO A 55 -1.83 -6.81 -19.89
CA PRO A 55 -0.45 -7.10 -19.47
C PRO A 55 0.57 -7.08 -20.63
N GLU A 56 0.18 -7.49 -21.85
CA GLU A 56 1.06 -7.47 -23.00
C GLU A 56 1.58 -6.05 -23.34
N SER A 57 0.79 -5.01 -23.01
CA SER A 57 1.21 -3.61 -23.18
C SER A 57 2.43 -3.24 -22.33
N LEU A 58 2.79 -4.03 -21.31
CA LEU A 58 3.90 -3.78 -20.40
C LEU A 58 5.24 -4.36 -20.89
N ARG A 59 5.21 -5.29 -21.86
CA ARG A 59 6.35 -6.12 -22.28
C ARG A 59 7.62 -5.31 -22.52
N SER A 60 7.58 -4.36 -23.44
CA SER A 60 8.77 -3.62 -23.85
C SER A 60 9.35 -2.75 -22.72
N ALA A 61 8.52 -2.30 -21.76
CA ALA A 61 8.98 -1.56 -20.59
C ALA A 61 9.70 -2.49 -19.60
N VAL A 62 9.14 -3.69 -19.32
CA VAL A 62 9.74 -4.68 -18.44
C VAL A 62 11.08 -5.19 -18.99
N GLU A 63 11.14 -5.51 -20.29
CA GLU A 63 12.36 -5.98 -20.94
C GLU A 63 13.51 -4.97 -20.87
N ARG A 64 13.19 -3.67 -21.04
CA ARG A 64 14.18 -2.56 -20.98
C ARG A 64 14.63 -2.23 -19.57
N ALA A 65 13.82 -2.49 -18.54
CA ALA A 65 14.10 -2.09 -17.17
C ALA A 65 15.15 -2.99 -16.51
N ASP A 66 15.92 -2.43 -15.58
CA ASP A 66 16.80 -3.15 -14.68
C ASP A 66 16.07 -3.68 -13.44
N GLY A 67 14.88 -3.16 -13.16
CA GLY A 67 14.01 -3.58 -12.06
C GLY A 67 12.59 -3.04 -12.22
N VAL A 68 11.64 -3.62 -11.52
CA VAL A 68 10.22 -3.26 -11.60
C VAL A 68 9.64 -3.01 -10.20
N ILE A 69 8.91 -1.90 -10.05
CA ILE A 69 8.08 -1.61 -8.88
C ILE A 69 6.63 -1.50 -9.34
N HIS A 70 5.78 -2.42 -8.87
CA HIS A 70 4.37 -2.49 -9.22
C HIS A 70 3.53 -1.90 -8.09
N CYS A 71 3.18 -0.60 -8.21
CA CYS A 71 2.30 0.12 -7.29
C CYS A 71 0.89 0.32 -7.83
N ALA A 72 0.63 -0.03 -9.09
CA ALA A 72 -0.69 0.15 -9.68
C ALA A 72 -1.67 -0.85 -9.10
N PHE A 73 -2.81 -0.36 -8.69
CA PHE A 73 -4.00 -1.15 -8.33
C PHE A 73 -5.24 -0.31 -8.63
N ASN A 74 -6.27 -0.94 -9.17
CA ASN A 74 -7.51 -0.22 -9.47
C ASN A 74 -8.37 -0.13 -8.21
N HIS A 75 -8.46 1.08 -7.63
CA HIS A 75 -9.25 1.36 -6.43
C HIS A 75 -10.67 1.88 -6.74
N GLU A 76 -11.06 1.94 -8.00
CA GLU A 76 -12.41 2.40 -8.37
C GLU A 76 -13.45 1.39 -7.87
N ASN A 77 -14.50 1.91 -7.20
CA ASN A 77 -15.61 1.09 -6.70
C ASN A 77 -15.17 -0.13 -5.86
N MET A 78 -14.26 0.06 -4.90
CA MET A 78 -13.69 -1.01 -4.05
C MET A 78 -14.74 -1.96 -3.47
N ALA A 79 -15.92 -1.47 -3.10
CA ALA A 79 -16.99 -2.30 -2.51
C ALA A 79 -17.53 -3.38 -3.48
N THR A 80 -17.45 -3.15 -4.78
CA THR A 80 -18.03 -4.05 -5.80
C THR A 80 -17.01 -4.64 -6.76
N ARG A 81 -15.88 -3.96 -7.00
CA ARG A 81 -14.88 -4.35 -8.00
C ARG A 81 -13.60 -4.95 -7.41
N PHE A 82 -13.45 -5.04 -6.10
CA PHE A 82 -12.20 -5.43 -5.47
C PHE A 82 -11.64 -6.79 -5.95
N ALA A 83 -12.52 -7.80 -6.08
CA ALA A 83 -12.11 -9.12 -6.57
C ALA A 83 -11.61 -9.08 -8.02
N GLN A 84 -12.25 -8.28 -8.89
CA GLN A 84 -11.82 -8.08 -10.27
C GLN A 84 -10.47 -7.34 -10.32
N SER A 85 -10.33 -6.25 -9.57
CA SER A 85 -9.06 -5.49 -9.48
C SER A 85 -7.91 -6.37 -8.99
N ALA A 86 -8.17 -7.28 -8.05
CA ALA A 86 -7.18 -8.24 -7.57
C ALA A 86 -6.80 -9.28 -8.63
N ALA A 87 -7.76 -9.72 -9.46
CA ALA A 87 -7.48 -10.63 -10.58
C ALA A 87 -6.64 -9.95 -11.68
N GLU A 88 -6.93 -8.70 -12.00
CA GLU A 88 -6.17 -7.86 -12.94
C GLU A 88 -4.72 -7.65 -12.44
N ASP A 89 -4.55 -7.30 -11.18
CA ASP A 89 -3.24 -7.17 -10.50
C ASP A 89 -2.45 -8.48 -10.53
N LEU A 90 -3.11 -9.60 -10.24
CA LEU A 90 -2.48 -10.92 -10.30
C LEU A 90 -2.03 -11.28 -11.73
N ALA A 91 -2.84 -10.98 -12.74
CA ALA A 91 -2.49 -11.23 -14.14
C ALA A 91 -1.28 -10.41 -14.58
N ALA A 92 -1.24 -9.10 -14.23
CA ALA A 92 -0.09 -8.25 -14.49
C ALA A 92 1.16 -8.73 -13.73
N THR A 93 1.03 -9.10 -12.45
CA THR A 93 2.12 -9.65 -11.63
C THR A 93 2.72 -10.92 -12.26
N LYS A 94 1.88 -11.87 -12.66
CA LYS A 94 2.33 -13.09 -13.34
C LYS A 94 3.05 -12.79 -14.65
N PHE A 95 2.48 -11.91 -15.48
CA PHE A 95 3.06 -11.54 -16.76
C PHE A 95 4.44 -10.89 -16.61
N ILE A 96 4.56 -9.91 -15.70
CA ILE A 96 5.85 -9.26 -15.40
C ILE A 96 6.86 -10.30 -14.89
N GLY A 97 6.42 -11.17 -13.98
CA GLY A 97 7.24 -12.23 -13.42
C GLY A 97 7.80 -13.18 -14.48
N GLU A 98 6.96 -13.62 -15.42
CA GLU A 98 7.38 -14.48 -16.55
C GLU A 98 8.50 -13.83 -17.38
N LEU A 99 8.41 -12.54 -17.66
CA LEU A 99 9.42 -11.81 -18.42
C LEU A 99 10.75 -11.65 -17.66
N LEU A 100 10.70 -11.71 -16.33
CA LEU A 100 11.87 -11.52 -15.48
C LEU A 100 12.55 -12.85 -15.06
N LYS A 101 11.98 -14.01 -15.36
CA LYS A 101 12.57 -15.32 -15.01
C LYS A 101 14.02 -15.44 -15.44
N GLY A 102 14.86 -15.97 -14.57
CA GLY A 102 16.29 -16.17 -14.82
C GLY A 102 17.15 -14.92 -14.81
N SER A 103 16.56 -13.71 -14.68
CA SER A 103 17.29 -12.44 -14.81
C SER A 103 17.93 -11.95 -13.52
N ASN A 104 17.49 -12.44 -12.37
CA ASN A 104 17.82 -11.94 -11.04
C ASN A 104 17.52 -10.43 -10.84
N LYS A 105 16.72 -9.83 -11.73
CA LYS A 105 16.29 -8.43 -11.60
C LYS A 105 15.32 -8.28 -10.43
N PRO A 106 15.35 -7.14 -9.70
CA PRO A 106 14.41 -6.87 -8.63
C PRO A 106 12.99 -6.65 -9.19
N PHE A 107 12.03 -7.31 -8.57
CA PHE A 107 10.61 -7.11 -8.83
C PHE A 107 9.85 -6.96 -7.51
N ILE A 108 9.26 -5.79 -7.30
CA ILE A 108 8.48 -5.47 -6.09
C ILE A 108 7.02 -5.34 -6.46
N ILE A 109 6.14 -6.03 -5.73
CA ILE A 109 4.70 -5.75 -5.76
C ILE A 109 4.25 -5.07 -4.47
N THR A 110 3.12 -4.37 -4.54
CA THR A 110 2.45 -3.75 -3.41
C THR A 110 1.33 -4.65 -2.89
N HIS A 111 1.32 -4.93 -1.60
CA HIS A 111 0.27 -5.66 -0.91
C HIS A 111 -0.19 -4.89 0.34
N GLY A 112 -1.24 -5.36 1.04
CA GLY A 112 -1.72 -4.76 2.29
C GLY A 112 -1.42 -5.61 3.51
N LEU A 113 -1.25 -4.97 4.67
CA LEU A 113 -1.09 -5.64 5.98
C LEU A 113 -2.41 -6.11 6.60
N LEU A 114 -3.56 -5.87 5.95
CA LEU A 114 -4.85 -6.43 6.36
C LEU A 114 -4.97 -7.95 6.17
N VAL A 115 -3.85 -8.61 5.91
CA VAL A 115 -3.66 -10.06 6.00
C VAL A 115 -3.28 -10.52 7.40
N ALA A 116 -3.08 -9.60 8.34
CA ALA A 116 -2.81 -9.91 9.73
C ALA A 116 -4.06 -10.47 10.42
N LYS A 117 -3.87 -11.45 11.30
CA LYS A 117 -4.91 -11.93 12.20
C LYS A 117 -5.00 -10.98 13.39
N SER A 118 -6.21 -10.52 13.69
CA SER A 118 -6.45 -9.57 14.78
C SER A 118 -5.83 -10.02 16.11
N GLY A 119 -5.07 -9.13 16.75
CA GLY A 119 -4.41 -9.36 18.03
C GLY A 119 -3.22 -10.33 18.01
N ILE A 120 -2.81 -10.83 16.83
CA ILE A 120 -1.63 -11.69 16.67
C ILE A 120 -0.56 -10.92 15.89
N GLU A 121 0.67 -10.95 16.38
CA GLU A 121 1.79 -10.32 15.67
C GLU A 121 2.02 -11.02 14.32
N LEU A 122 1.99 -10.25 13.24
CA LEU A 122 2.36 -10.70 11.90
C LEU A 122 3.84 -10.47 11.67
N LEU A 123 4.59 -11.56 11.48
CA LEU A 123 6.01 -11.51 11.14
C LEU A 123 6.20 -11.42 9.62
N GLU A 124 7.34 -10.91 9.17
CA GLU A 124 7.69 -10.85 7.75
C GLU A 124 7.84 -12.24 7.11
N THR A 125 8.06 -13.27 7.91
CA THR A 125 8.08 -14.68 7.46
C THR A 125 6.69 -15.26 7.22
N ASP A 126 5.64 -14.61 7.71
CA ASP A 126 4.29 -15.15 7.65
C ASP A 126 3.62 -14.81 6.32
N ALA A 127 2.96 -15.81 5.73
CA ALA A 127 2.13 -15.59 4.54
C ALA A 127 0.93 -14.68 4.83
N GLY A 128 0.48 -14.63 6.09
CA GLY A 128 -0.73 -13.93 6.51
C GLY A 128 -1.99 -14.79 6.34
N GLU A 129 -3.14 -14.23 6.69
CA GLU A 129 -4.44 -14.88 6.55
C GLU A 129 -4.79 -15.10 5.07
N SER A 130 -5.30 -16.29 4.77
CA SER A 130 -5.74 -16.69 3.43
C SER A 130 -7.26 -16.88 3.34
N THR A 131 -8.00 -16.36 4.32
CA THR A 131 -9.46 -16.44 4.41
C THR A 131 -10.10 -15.06 4.34
N GLY A 132 -11.40 -15.00 4.09
CA GLY A 132 -12.14 -13.73 4.05
C GLY A 132 -11.60 -12.73 3.02
N PHE A 133 -11.52 -11.48 3.40
CA PHE A 133 -11.04 -10.38 2.55
C PHE A 133 -9.57 -10.56 2.14
N ALA A 134 -8.73 -11.07 3.04
CA ALA A 134 -7.32 -11.32 2.78
C ALA A 134 -7.09 -12.35 1.68
N ALA A 135 -7.98 -13.36 1.55
CA ALA A 135 -7.89 -14.42 0.55
C ALA A 135 -7.87 -13.89 -0.89
N ILE A 136 -8.48 -12.74 -1.14
CA ILE A 136 -8.62 -12.16 -2.48
C ILE A 136 -7.25 -11.77 -3.05
N ARG A 137 -6.34 -11.26 -2.21
CA ARG A 137 -4.99 -10.83 -2.60
C ARG A 137 -3.88 -11.87 -2.35
N ALA A 138 -4.14 -12.90 -1.54
CA ALA A 138 -3.16 -13.95 -1.22
C ALA A 138 -2.50 -14.63 -2.44
N PRO A 139 -3.15 -14.81 -3.60
CA PRO A 139 -2.50 -15.36 -4.78
C PRO A 139 -1.31 -14.54 -5.30
N SER A 140 -1.34 -13.21 -5.22
CA SER A 140 -0.23 -12.36 -5.68
C SER A 140 1.01 -12.56 -4.80
N ASP A 141 0.84 -12.70 -3.49
CA ASP A 141 1.94 -12.97 -2.54
C ASP A 141 2.62 -14.32 -2.83
N ARG A 142 1.83 -15.37 -3.10
CA ARG A 142 2.37 -16.70 -3.46
C ARG A 142 3.15 -16.70 -4.77
N VAL A 143 2.67 -15.98 -5.78
CA VAL A 143 3.40 -15.85 -7.05
C VAL A 143 4.79 -15.26 -6.83
N MET A 144 4.93 -14.32 -5.90
CA MET A 144 6.24 -13.72 -5.62
C MET A 144 7.20 -14.70 -4.94
N GLU A 145 6.72 -15.62 -4.10
CA GLU A 145 7.53 -16.71 -3.57
C GLU A 145 8.00 -17.65 -4.68
N GLU A 146 7.09 -18.06 -5.57
CA GLU A 146 7.40 -18.91 -6.72
C GLU A 146 8.46 -18.29 -7.65
N LEU A 147 8.35 -16.98 -7.91
CA LEU A 147 9.30 -16.23 -8.74
C LEU A 147 10.69 -16.15 -8.10
N ALA A 148 10.78 -16.08 -6.78
CA ALA A 148 12.07 -16.10 -6.08
C ALA A 148 12.84 -17.42 -6.37
N HIS A 149 12.14 -18.56 -6.44
CA HIS A 149 12.72 -19.85 -6.83
C HIS A 149 13.08 -19.94 -8.33
N GLN A 150 12.63 -18.99 -9.14
CA GLN A 150 12.87 -18.93 -10.59
C GLN A 150 13.89 -17.84 -10.98
N CYS A 151 14.79 -17.50 -10.05
CA CYS A 151 15.83 -16.48 -10.24
C CYS A 151 15.26 -15.11 -10.63
N VAL A 152 14.16 -14.70 -10.00
CA VAL A 152 13.71 -13.30 -9.94
C VAL A 152 13.95 -12.82 -8.52
N ARG A 153 14.54 -11.66 -8.33
CA ARG A 153 14.66 -11.08 -6.99
C ARG A 153 13.34 -10.39 -6.63
N SER A 154 12.33 -11.23 -6.41
CA SER A 154 10.95 -10.83 -6.12
C SER A 154 10.76 -10.49 -4.66
N MET A 155 10.00 -9.43 -4.37
CA MET A 155 9.72 -8.94 -3.02
C MET A 155 8.30 -8.38 -2.93
N VAL A 156 7.69 -8.49 -1.76
CA VAL A 156 6.35 -7.94 -1.48
C VAL A 156 6.49 -6.81 -0.47
N VAL A 157 6.16 -5.59 -0.85
CA VAL A 157 6.00 -4.48 0.11
C VAL A 157 4.56 -4.48 0.61
N ARG A 158 4.39 -4.73 1.91
CA ARG A 158 3.10 -4.74 2.60
C ARG A 158 2.88 -3.42 3.32
N LEU A 159 1.93 -2.64 2.80
CA LEU A 159 1.54 -1.34 3.33
C LEU A 159 0.44 -1.46 4.39
N PRO A 160 0.46 -0.62 5.44
CA PRO A 160 -0.61 -0.57 6.43
C PRO A 160 -1.90 0.02 5.83
N PRO A 161 -3.05 -0.11 6.51
CA PRO A 161 -4.29 0.50 6.08
C PRO A 161 -4.21 2.03 5.99
N SER A 162 -3.31 2.64 6.75
CA SER A 162 -3.05 4.07 6.68
C SER A 162 -1.65 4.37 6.15
N VAL A 163 -1.55 4.57 4.82
CA VAL A 163 -0.42 5.32 4.25
C VAL A 163 -0.84 6.78 4.23
N HIS A 164 -0.24 7.60 5.08
CA HIS A 164 -0.73 8.94 5.38
C HIS A 164 0.22 10.05 4.91
N GLY A 165 -0.28 11.28 4.89
CA GLY A 165 0.44 12.48 4.50
C GLY A 165 -0.40 13.42 3.66
N GLU A 166 0.22 14.51 3.20
CA GLU A 166 -0.45 15.51 2.37
C GLU A 166 -0.99 14.89 1.06
N GLY A 167 -2.28 15.09 0.80
CA GLY A 167 -2.94 14.59 -0.41
C GLY A 167 -3.44 13.14 -0.32
N ASP A 168 -3.43 12.52 0.86
CA ASP A 168 -4.06 11.23 1.11
C ASP A 168 -5.57 11.28 0.79
N LYS A 169 -6.04 10.26 0.06
CA LYS A 169 -7.46 10.04 -0.29
C LYS A 169 -7.93 8.65 0.12
N GLY A 170 -7.17 8.00 0.99
CA GLY A 170 -7.41 6.62 1.42
C GLY A 170 -8.43 6.49 2.55
N PHE A 171 -8.15 5.57 3.45
CA PHE A 171 -9.10 5.12 4.46
C PHE A 171 -9.39 6.16 5.54
N VAL A 172 -8.38 6.90 5.99
CA VAL A 172 -8.57 7.90 7.05
C VAL A 172 -9.45 9.08 6.59
N PRO A 173 -9.22 9.70 5.40
CA PRO A 173 -10.17 10.68 4.85
C PRO A 173 -11.60 10.13 4.68
N ALA A 174 -11.75 8.86 4.32
CA ALA A 174 -13.06 8.23 4.22
C ALA A 174 -13.75 8.12 5.59
N LEU A 175 -13.02 7.73 6.65
CA LEU A 175 -13.56 7.69 8.02
C LEU A 175 -13.97 9.08 8.52
N ILE A 176 -13.20 10.12 8.20
CA ILE A 176 -13.56 11.51 8.48
C ILE A 176 -14.85 11.90 7.73
N GLY A 177 -14.97 11.48 6.47
CA GLY A 177 -16.20 11.67 5.67
C GLY A 177 -17.41 11.00 6.30
N ILE A 178 -17.26 9.76 6.77
CA ILE A 178 -18.32 9.01 7.47
C ILE A 178 -18.73 9.74 8.76
N ALA A 179 -17.76 10.19 9.55
CA ALA A 179 -18.06 10.93 10.78
C ALA A 179 -18.88 12.20 10.50
N LYS A 180 -18.50 12.98 9.48
CA LYS A 180 -19.23 14.18 9.04
C LYS A 180 -20.65 13.84 8.56
N GLN A 181 -20.81 12.76 7.79
CA GLN A 181 -22.10 12.32 7.27
C GLN A 181 -23.05 11.81 8.38
N LYS A 182 -22.49 11.07 9.34
CA LYS A 182 -23.26 10.50 10.46
C LYS A 182 -23.47 11.47 11.64
N GLY A 183 -22.74 12.59 11.65
CA GLY A 183 -22.81 13.58 12.73
C GLY A 183 -22.13 13.13 14.03
N VAL A 184 -21.29 12.10 13.99
CA VAL A 184 -20.60 11.55 15.14
C VAL A 184 -19.28 10.88 14.72
N ALA A 185 -18.20 11.14 15.45
CA ALA A 185 -16.94 10.43 15.33
C ALA A 185 -17.00 9.17 16.22
N ALA A 186 -17.25 8.02 15.61
CA ALA A 186 -17.46 6.77 16.34
C ALA A 186 -16.23 5.87 16.36
N TYR A 187 -16.13 5.04 17.41
CA TYR A 187 -15.26 3.88 17.50
C TYR A 187 -16.03 2.67 18.05
N VAL A 188 -15.53 1.46 17.81
CA VAL A 188 -16.23 0.22 18.21
C VAL A 188 -15.74 -0.23 19.59
N GLY A 189 -16.67 -0.61 20.47
CA GLY A 189 -16.37 -1.16 21.79
C GLY A 189 -15.60 -0.16 22.67
N ASP A 190 -14.45 -0.56 23.21
CA ASP A 190 -13.57 0.31 23.98
C ASP A 190 -12.63 1.15 23.09
N GLY A 191 -12.59 0.87 21.78
CA GLY A 191 -11.76 1.56 20.80
C GLY A 191 -10.29 1.20 20.84
N SER A 192 -9.92 0.09 21.51
CA SER A 192 -8.53 -0.35 21.69
C SER A 192 -7.91 -0.99 20.45
N SER A 193 -8.70 -1.33 19.41
CA SER A 193 -8.15 -1.82 18.15
C SER A 193 -7.21 -0.79 17.52
N HIS A 194 -6.01 -1.22 17.12
CA HIS A 194 -5.00 -0.34 16.52
C HIS A 194 -4.93 -0.51 15.01
N TRP A 195 -4.83 0.60 14.33
CA TRP A 195 -4.39 0.63 12.94
C TRP A 195 -2.92 1.00 12.85
N ALA A 196 -2.21 0.23 12.01
CA ALA A 196 -0.86 0.55 11.61
C ALA A 196 -0.86 1.68 10.58
N GLY A 197 0.12 2.56 10.68
CA GLY A 197 0.32 3.70 9.79
C GLY A 197 1.76 3.87 9.35
N VAL A 198 1.94 4.54 8.21
CA VAL A 198 3.24 5.01 7.73
C VAL A 198 3.07 6.28 6.90
N ASN A 199 3.97 7.26 7.09
CA ASN A 199 4.02 8.41 6.20
C ASN A 199 4.40 7.96 4.78
N VAL A 200 3.75 8.54 3.76
CA VAL A 200 3.96 8.16 2.35
C VAL A 200 5.41 8.33 1.88
N LYS A 201 6.16 9.26 2.45
CA LYS A 201 7.60 9.45 2.12
C LYS A 201 8.45 8.31 2.71
N ASP A 202 8.13 7.86 3.91
CA ASP A 202 8.79 6.70 4.52
C ASP A 202 8.43 5.41 3.79
N ALA A 203 7.17 5.27 3.36
CA ALA A 203 6.77 4.17 2.49
C ALA A 203 7.62 4.16 1.21
N ALA A 204 7.76 5.29 0.52
CA ALA A 204 8.60 5.41 -0.67
C ALA A 204 10.07 5.06 -0.40
N ALA A 205 10.62 5.48 0.75
CA ALA A 205 11.97 5.12 1.16
C ALA A 205 12.12 3.60 1.36
N ALA A 206 11.11 2.94 1.93
CA ALA A 206 11.10 1.48 2.10
C ALA A 206 11.12 0.74 0.75
N TYR A 207 10.34 1.19 -0.25
CA TYR A 207 10.38 0.61 -1.60
C TYR A 207 11.77 0.69 -2.23
N VAL A 208 12.42 1.83 -2.14
CA VAL A 208 13.75 2.02 -2.71
C VAL A 208 14.79 1.21 -1.94
N ALA A 209 14.72 1.18 -0.62
CA ALA A 209 15.61 0.36 0.20
C ALA A 209 15.42 -1.15 -0.08
N ALA A 210 14.18 -1.61 -0.29
CA ALA A 210 13.90 -2.98 -0.71
C ALA A 210 14.47 -3.27 -2.10
N LEU A 211 14.27 -2.38 -3.06
CA LEU A 211 14.82 -2.49 -4.42
C LEU A 211 16.34 -2.67 -4.40
N GLU A 212 17.03 -1.94 -3.54
CA GLU A 212 18.50 -1.95 -3.47
C GLU A 212 19.06 -3.15 -2.67
N LYS A 213 18.41 -3.56 -1.58
CA LYS A 213 19.04 -4.38 -0.54
C LYS A 213 18.30 -5.66 -0.17
N ALA A 214 16.96 -5.72 -0.31
CA ALA A 214 16.19 -6.84 0.22
C ALA A 214 16.47 -8.14 -0.55
N PRO A 215 16.58 -9.29 0.12
CA PRO A 215 16.75 -10.58 -0.52
C PRO A 215 15.48 -11.03 -1.28
N ALA A 216 15.65 -11.95 -2.23
CA ALA A 216 14.53 -12.57 -2.93
C ALA A 216 13.59 -13.27 -1.96
N GLY A 217 12.28 -13.22 -2.24
CA GLY A 217 11.24 -13.83 -1.41
C GLY A 217 10.85 -13.02 -0.17
N SER A 218 11.44 -11.82 0.05
CA SER A 218 11.16 -11.02 1.23
C SER A 218 9.78 -10.39 1.19
N ARG A 219 9.12 -10.40 2.34
CA ARG A 219 7.99 -9.51 2.65
C ARG A 219 8.49 -8.35 3.48
N ILE A 220 8.26 -7.15 3.03
CA ILE A 220 8.72 -5.90 3.65
C ILE A 220 7.53 -5.24 4.31
N HIS A 221 7.49 -5.23 5.64
CA HIS A 221 6.43 -4.60 6.41
C HIS A 221 6.76 -3.14 6.68
N VAL A 222 5.93 -2.23 6.19
CA VAL A 222 6.23 -0.81 6.20
C VAL A 222 5.30 -0.10 7.18
N VAL A 223 5.71 -0.07 8.45
CA VAL A 223 4.92 0.51 9.56
C VAL A 223 5.82 1.43 10.38
N ASN A 224 5.30 2.62 10.69
CA ASN A 224 5.93 3.62 11.56
C ASN A 224 5.22 3.75 12.91
N SER A 225 3.88 3.68 12.90
CA SER A 225 3.08 3.97 14.09
C SER A 225 1.85 3.08 14.18
N PHE A 226 1.33 2.95 15.39
CA PHE A 226 0.05 2.33 15.69
C PHE A 226 -0.83 3.37 16.35
N THR A 227 -2.07 3.48 15.91
CA THR A 227 -3.05 4.45 16.41
C THR A 227 -4.34 3.70 16.73
N SER A 228 -4.83 3.84 17.96
CA SER A 228 -6.11 3.23 18.32
C SER A 228 -7.28 3.91 17.63
N MET A 229 -8.34 3.16 17.38
CA MET A 229 -9.55 3.71 16.75
C MET A 229 -10.19 4.79 17.61
N LYS A 230 -10.01 4.71 18.95
CA LYS A 230 -10.48 5.74 19.87
C LYS A 230 -9.70 7.05 19.73
N GLU A 231 -8.35 7.01 19.71
CA GLU A 231 -7.53 8.20 19.50
C GLU A 231 -7.85 8.89 18.17
N MET A 232 -8.06 8.09 17.12
CA MET A 232 -8.46 8.61 15.80
C MET A 232 -9.83 9.29 15.87
N ALA A 233 -10.82 8.66 16.50
CA ALA A 233 -12.16 9.24 16.65
C ALA A 233 -12.14 10.52 17.52
N GLU A 234 -11.36 10.53 18.60
CA GLU A 234 -11.18 11.70 19.46
C GLU A 234 -10.55 12.88 18.69
N LEU A 235 -9.54 12.61 17.86
CA LEU A 235 -8.95 13.63 17.00
C LEU A 235 -9.97 14.15 15.97
N ILE A 236 -10.71 13.27 15.30
CA ILE A 236 -11.75 13.65 14.35
C ILE A 236 -12.81 14.51 15.04
N GLY A 237 -13.31 14.07 16.20
CA GLY A 237 -14.32 14.82 16.97
C GLY A 237 -13.82 16.22 17.36
N ARG A 238 -12.60 16.31 17.91
CA ARG A 238 -11.97 17.59 18.29
C ARG A 238 -11.83 18.56 17.10
N LYS A 239 -11.39 18.06 15.94
CA LYS A 239 -11.14 18.89 14.74
C LYS A 239 -12.41 19.28 13.99
N THR A 240 -13.46 18.46 14.07
CA THR A 240 -14.72 18.70 13.34
C THR A 240 -15.83 19.28 14.21
N GLY A 241 -15.65 19.32 15.53
CA GLY A 241 -16.70 19.73 16.49
C GLY A 241 -17.80 18.68 16.68
N LEU A 242 -17.58 17.46 16.22
CA LEU A 242 -18.55 16.37 16.34
C LEU A 242 -18.42 15.66 17.70
N PRO A 243 -19.54 15.13 18.26
CA PRO A 243 -19.48 14.28 19.43
C PRO A 243 -18.68 12.99 19.12
N VAL A 244 -17.98 12.47 20.12
CA VAL A 244 -17.28 11.19 20.06
C VAL A 244 -18.10 10.15 20.79
N ALA A 245 -18.31 8.97 20.19
CA ALA A 245 -19.12 7.92 20.79
C ALA A 245 -18.57 6.52 20.53
N SER A 246 -18.70 5.66 21.54
CA SER A 246 -18.55 4.22 21.38
C SER A 246 -19.82 3.64 20.75
N ILE A 247 -19.66 2.71 19.81
CA ILE A 247 -20.75 1.93 19.26
C ILE A 247 -20.48 0.43 19.47
N PRO A 248 -21.53 -0.40 19.64
CA PRO A 248 -21.33 -1.83 19.76
C PRO A 248 -20.92 -2.48 18.43
N SER A 249 -20.22 -3.61 18.49
CA SER A 249 -19.63 -4.31 17.33
C SER A 249 -20.65 -4.61 16.24
N GLU A 250 -21.86 -5.04 16.61
CA GLU A 250 -22.97 -5.34 15.70
C GLU A 250 -23.47 -4.11 14.91
N LYS A 251 -23.19 -2.90 15.37
CA LYS A 251 -23.53 -1.65 14.70
C LYS A 251 -22.43 -1.13 13.77
N ALA A 252 -21.26 -1.75 13.79
CA ALA A 252 -20.11 -1.29 13.00
C ALA A 252 -20.39 -1.28 11.50
N GLY A 253 -21.06 -2.31 10.97
CA GLY A 253 -21.45 -2.38 9.56
C GLY A 253 -22.45 -1.30 9.15
N GLU A 254 -23.44 -0.98 10.00
CA GLU A 254 -24.43 0.08 9.78
C GLU A 254 -23.75 1.48 9.78
N HIS A 255 -22.80 1.68 10.68
CA HIS A 255 -22.13 2.98 10.85
C HIS A 255 -21.03 3.20 9.79
N PHE A 256 -20.13 2.25 9.66
CA PHE A 256 -18.92 2.38 8.85
C PHE A 256 -19.02 1.78 7.44
N GLY A 257 -20.12 1.08 7.10
CA GLY A 257 -20.28 0.42 5.81
C GLY A 257 -19.15 -0.57 5.52
N PHE A 258 -18.45 -0.38 4.41
CA PHE A 258 -17.31 -1.22 4.02
C PHE A 258 -16.23 -1.32 5.11
N PHE A 259 -16.00 -0.27 5.88
CA PHE A 259 -15.00 -0.26 6.94
C PHE A 259 -15.43 -0.98 8.23
N GLY A 260 -16.70 -1.38 8.37
CA GLY A 260 -17.25 -1.92 9.63
C GLY A 260 -16.49 -3.12 10.19
N HIS A 261 -15.98 -3.99 9.32
CA HIS A 261 -15.09 -5.08 9.75
C HIS A 261 -13.65 -4.58 9.98
N LEU A 262 -13.15 -3.72 9.12
CA LEU A 262 -11.75 -3.28 9.12
C LEU A 262 -11.37 -2.48 10.37
N VAL A 263 -12.28 -1.63 10.87
CA VAL A 263 -12.05 -0.81 12.08
C VAL A 263 -11.99 -1.63 13.38
N GLN A 264 -12.32 -2.91 13.33
CA GLN A 264 -12.25 -3.83 14.46
C GLN A 264 -11.02 -4.74 14.45
N ILE A 265 -10.21 -4.69 13.37
CA ILE A 265 -8.98 -5.48 13.30
C ILE A 265 -7.91 -4.77 14.12
N ASP A 266 -7.42 -5.44 15.17
CA ASP A 266 -6.28 -4.99 15.96
C ASP A 266 -4.99 -5.47 15.28
N LEU A 267 -4.21 -4.54 14.74
CA LEU A 267 -3.01 -4.84 13.98
C LEU A 267 -1.78 -4.81 14.91
N ASN A 268 -1.04 -5.90 14.91
CA ASN A 268 0.26 -6.03 15.54
C ASN A 268 1.25 -6.55 14.48
N ILE A 269 2.21 -5.71 14.06
CA ILE A 269 3.04 -5.95 12.88
C ILE A 269 4.51 -5.80 13.23
N SER A 270 5.30 -6.86 13.02
CA SER A 270 6.75 -6.79 13.09
C SER A 270 7.35 -6.05 11.89
N THR A 271 8.41 -5.28 12.15
CA THR A 271 9.26 -4.67 11.12
C THR A 271 10.74 -5.06 11.30
N THR A 272 11.00 -6.04 12.14
CA THR A 272 12.35 -6.43 12.57
C THR A 272 13.22 -6.90 11.39
N LEU A 273 12.70 -7.80 10.56
CA LEU A 273 13.43 -8.28 9.39
C LEU A 273 13.46 -7.23 8.28
N THR A 274 12.42 -6.45 8.12
CA THR A 274 12.41 -5.31 7.19
C THR A 274 13.59 -4.38 7.46
N LYS A 275 13.77 -3.93 8.69
CA LYS A 275 14.89 -3.07 9.12
C LYS A 275 16.24 -3.76 8.92
N LYS A 276 16.34 -5.04 9.30
CA LYS A 276 17.57 -5.82 9.14
C LYS A 276 18.00 -5.95 7.67
N TRP A 277 17.08 -6.22 6.77
CA TRP A 277 17.38 -6.43 5.35
C TRP A 277 17.65 -5.15 4.60
N THR A 278 16.87 -4.10 4.91
CA THR A 278 16.85 -2.87 4.12
C THR A 278 17.61 -1.71 4.77
N GLN A 279 17.85 -1.78 6.09
CA GLN A 279 18.34 -0.66 6.91
C GLN A 279 17.39 0.56 6.81
N TRP A 280 16.11 0.30 6.52
CA TRP A 280 15.09 1.33 6.49
C TRP A 280 14.69 1.72 7.92
N GLU A 281 14.66 3.02 8.17
CA GLU A 281 14.08 3.61 9.37
C GLU A 281 13.12 4.72 8.95
N PRO A 282 11.92 4.82 9.54
CA PRO A 282 11.00 5.92 9.29
C PRO A 282 11.52 7.22 9.91
N GLU A 283 11.41 8.32 9.17
CA GLU A 283 11.91 9.64 9.57
C GLU A 283 10.81 10.70 9.66
N ASN A 284 9.60 10.37 9.21
CA ASN A 284 8.47 11.31 9.16
C ASN A 284 7.47 11.06 10.29
N GLY A 285 6.54 11.99 10.46
CA GLY A 285 5.58 11.99 11.55
C GLY A 285 4.64 10.79 11.59
N THR A 286 3.97 10.64 12.71
CA THR A 286 2.94 9.63 12.97
C THR A 286 1.63 9.96 12.26
N LEU A 287 0.69 9.00 12.22
CA LEU A 287 -0.62 9.21 11.64
C LEU A 287 -1.36 10.41 12.28
N LEU A 288 -1.37 10.50 13.61
CA LEU A 288 -2.09 11.58 14.30
C LEU A 288 -1.49 12.95 14.00
N GLU A 289 -0.17 13.07 13.92
CA GLU A 289 0.52 14.31 13.55
C GLU A 289 0.15 14.76 12.13
N ASP A 290 0.14 13.83 11.17
CA ASP A 290 -0.25 14.14 9.79
C ASP A 290 -1.75 14.45 9.67
N MET A 291 -2.61 13.75 10.42
CA MET A 291 -4.03 14.07 10.49
C MET A 291 -4.25 15.51 10.99
N GLU A 292 -3.57 15.89 12.07
CA GLU A 292 -3.67 17.27 12.60
C GLU A 292 -3.28 18.32 11.58
N LYS A 293 -2.29 18.03 10.74
CA LYS A 293 -1.67 18.97 9.82
C LYS A 293 -2.40 19.08 8.47
N PHE A 294 -2.92 17.96 7.94
CA PHE A 294 -3.32 17.89 6.53
C PHE A 294 -4.76 17.48 6.28
N TYR A 295 -5.53 16.99 7.28
CA TYR A 295 -6.81 16.30 7.00
C TYR A 295 -8.06 17.13 7.33
N PHE A 296 -7.94 18.33 7.89
CA PHE A 296 -9.07 19.15 8.35
C PHE A 296 -9.06 20.56 7.77
#